data_7fb1e8e8dc7a63b3986ed9c1b6daba63
#
_entry.id   7fb1e8e8dc7a63b3986ed9c1b6daba63
#
_cell.length_a   1.000
_cell.length_b   1.000
_cell.length_c   1.000
_cell.angle_alpha   90.00
_cell.angle_beta   90.00
_cell.angle_gamma   90.00
#
_symmetry.space_group_name_H-M   'P 1'
#
loop_
_entity.id
_entity.type
_entity.pdbx_description
1 polymer ?
#
loop_
_entity_poly.entity_id
_entity_poly.type
_entity_poly.pdbx_seq_one_letter_code
_entity_poly.pdbx_strand_id
1 'polypeptide(L)'
;MSGHTPHPQSPLTIYFCDSENCQPRHFYGPAVRPHYLLHVILRGRGIYQHRGITYTLSQGDAFLIPPMESTYYQADETDPWSYAWVGFDGTEVPQLLSRTVFSDSVIFRNTDPERISAFTEQMLRLLEAFSANPSDLLTSAGHLLLLFSFMQKTAPESYSEASLQYLTKAKEYLKNNYAYPVRISDAARYTGIDRTYLYRIFMEHEHLSPKEYLMRHRLRIATQMLCTTDYSITEIALSCGFRDGSAFSGYFRKQVGMTPREFRRRHR
;
A
#
# COMPACT_ATOMS: atom_id res chain seq x y z
N MET A 1 15.89 19.47 23.71
CA MET A 1 14.93 18.85 22.74
C MET A 1 15.55 18.98 21.35
N SER A 2 16.26 17.96 20.90
CA SER A 2 16.89 17.95 19.57
C SER A 2 15.79 17.61 18.55
N GLY A 3 15.43 18.61 17.74
CA GLY A 3 14.49 18.43 16.64
C GLY A 3 15.08 17.47 15.61
N HIS A 4 14.56 16.27 15.58
CA HIS A 4 14.77 15.39 14.45
C HIS A 4 13.90 15.89 13.30
N THR A 5 14.51 16.57 12.35
CA THR A 5 13.93 16.76 11.02
C THR A 5 13.77 15.36 10.40
N PRO A 6 12.61 15.00 9.85
CA PRO A 6 12.42 13.70 9.22
C PRO A 6 13.42 13.55 8.08
N HIS A 7 14.12 12.41 8.02
CA HIS A 7 14.94 12.05 6.87
C HIS A 7 14.01 11.78 5.70
N PRO A 8 13.99 12.60 4.64
CA PRO A 8 13.03 12.48 3.53
C PRO A 8 13.28 11.28 2.62
N GLN A 9 14.14 10.33 3.01
CA GLN A 9 14.54 9.17 2.19
C GLN A 9 14.22 7.81 2.79
N SER A 10 13.74 7.73 4.03
CA SER A 10 13.34 6.43 4.60
C SER A 10 11.94 6.03 4.12
N PRO A 11 11.74 4.78 3.67
CA PRO A 11 10.40 4.27 3.30
C PRO A 11 9.40 4.33 4.45
N LEU A 12 9.83 3.97 5.66
CA LEU A 12 9.07 3.98 6.90
C LEU A 12 10.03 4.19 8.07
N THR A 13 9.73 5.15 8.93
CA THR A 13 10.48 5.44 10.16
C THR A 13 9.52 5.54 11.33
N ILE A 14 9.81 4.85 12.43
CA ILE A 14 9.13 5.00 13.70
C ILE A 14 9.99 5.90 14.59
N TYR A 15 9.38 6.96 15.12
CA TYR A 15 10.07 7.94 15.94
C TYR A 15 9.99 7.61 17.43
N PHE A 16 8.82 7.18 17.86
CA PHE A 16 8.51 6.82 19.24
C PHE A 16 7.23 6.01 19.29
N CYS A 17 7.08 5.27 20.37
CA CYS A 17 5.80 4.69 20.78
C CYS A 17 5.75 4.62 22.30
N ASP A 18 4.54 4.68 22.84
CA ASP A 18 4.31 4.59 24.29
C ASP A 18 2.84 4.24 24.55
N SER A 19 2.47 4.13 25.83
CA SER A 19 1.09 3.88 26.27
C SER A 19 0.76 4.69 27.50
N GLU A 20 -0.53 4.97 27.68
CA GLU A 20 -1.02 5.71 28.85
C GLU A 20 -2.33 5.14 29.37
N ASN A 21 -2.44 5.05 30.69
CA ASN A 21 -3.67 4.81 31.42
C ASN A 21 -4.25 6.18 31.85
N CYS A 22 -5.22 6.66 31.09
CA CYS A 22 -5.75 8.00 31.32
C CYS A 22 -6.62 8.08 32.59
N GLN A 23 -6.53 9.22 33.27
CA GLN A 23 -7.48 9.60 34.32
C GLN A 23 -8.82 10.02 33.67
N PRO A 24 -9.93 10.02 34.41
CA PRO A 24 -11.20 10.57 33.95
C PRO A 24 -11.01 11.99 33.37
N ARG A 25 -11.59 12.21 32.17
CA ARG A 25 -11.52 13.50 31.45
C ARG A 25 -10.10 13.94 31.04
N HIS A 26 -9.09 13.10 31.19
CA HIS A 26 -7.76 13.41 30.66
C HIS A 26 -7.86 13.75 29.17
N PHE A 27 -7.27 14.86 28.76
CA PHE A 27 -7.37 15.33 27.39
C PHE A 27 -6.03 15.77 26.83
N TYR A 28 -5.95 15.77 25.51
CA TYR A 28 -4.84 16.34 24.77
C TYR A 28 -5.33 17.16 23.57
N GLY A 29 -4.74 18.33 23.39
CA GLY A 29 -5.09 19.23 22.30
C GLY A 29 -6.04 20.37 22.72
N PRO A 30 -6.49 21.19 21.75
CA PRO A 30 -6.15 21.13 20.32
C PRO A 30 -4.66 21.25 20.05
N ALA A 31 -4.09 20.34 19.24
CA ALA A 31 -2.66 20.33 18.95
C ALA A 31 -2.38 19.84 17.51
N VAL A 32 -1.24 20.27 16.96
CA VAL A 32 -0.74 19.87 15.64
C VAL A 32 0.53 19.02 15.80
N ARG A 33 0.66 17.98 15.00
CA ARG A 33 1.83 17.10 14.95
C ARG A 33 2.49 17.17 13.58
N PRO A 34 3.85 17.12 13.50
CA PRO A 34 4.56 17.16 12.21
C PRO A 34 4.60 15.80 11.48
N HIS A 35 4.18 14.71 12.11
CA HIS A 35 4.22 13.33 11.61
C HIS A 35 2.89 12.62 11.88
N TYR A 36 2.70 11.46 11.28
CA TYR A 36 1.55 10.61 11.57
C TYR A 36 1.63 10.06 12.99
N LEU A 37 0.48 9.96 13.67
CA LEU A 37 0.37 9.37 14.99
C LEU A 37 -0.86 8.45 15.02
N LEU A 38 -0.63 7.15 15.17
CA LEU A 38 -1.69 6.15 15.29
C LEU A 38 -1.89 5.84 16.77
N HIS A 39 -3.12 5.97 17.26
CA HIS A 39 -3.55 5.55 18.58
C HIS A 39 -4.43 4.30 18.48
N VAL A 40 -4.18 3.33 19.34
CA VAL A 40 -4.99 2.11 19.50
C VAL A 40 -5.55 2.10 20.91
N ILE A 41 -6.87 1.95 21.04
CA ILE A 41 -7.53 1.93 22.35
C ILE A 41 -7.45 0.52 22.93
N LEU A 42 -6.73 0.38 24.05
CA LEU A 42 -6.50 -0.90 24.71
C LEU A 42 -7.65 -1.32 25.61
N ARG A 43 -8.35 -0.37 26.23
CA ARG A 43 -9.55 -0.54 27.06
C ARG A 43 -10.28 0.77 27.24
N GLY A 44 -11.50 0.73 27.80
CA GLY A 44 -12.28 1.91 28.08
C GLY A 44 -12.75 2.64 26.83
N ARG A 45 -13.14 3.91 26.97
CA ARG A 45 -13.66 4.73 25.89
C ARG A 45 -13.28 6.21 26.03
N GLY A 46 -13.50 6.96 24.95
CA GLY A 46 -13.26 8.39 24.89
C GLY A 46 -13.75 9.00 23.59
N ILE A 47 -13.42 10.26 23.38
CA ILE A 47 -13.76 11.00 22.15
C ILE A 47 -12.50 11.44 21.42
N TYR A 48 -12.56 11.45 20.11
CA TYR A 48 -11.57 12.04 19.20
C TYR A 48 -12.25 13.06 18.30
N GLN A 49 -11.69 14.24 18.17
CA GLN A 49 -12.22 15.32 17.34
C GLN A 49 -11.22 15.66 16.22
N HIS A 50 -11.74 15.69 15.01
CA HIS A 50 -10.99 16.02 13.81
C HIS A 50 -11.89 16.76 12.81
N ARG A 51 -11.44 17.93 12.33
CA ARG A 51 -12.18 18.78 11.37
C ARG A 51 -13.64 19.06 11.79
N GLY A 52 -13.87 19.30 13.06
CA GLY A 52 -15.20 19.60 13.61
C GLY A 52 -16.10 18.38 13.82
N ILE A 53 -15.66 17.17 13.49
CA ILE A 53 -16.40 15.93 13.74
C ILE A 53 -15.88 15.29 15.02
N THR A 54 -16.82 14.87 15.88
CA THR A 54 -16.51 14.14 17.12
C THR A 54 -16.84 12.66 16.94
N TYR A 55 -15.87 11.80 17.22
CA TYR A 55 -15.99 10.35 17.18
C TYR A 55 -15.90 9.79 18.60
N THR A 56 -16.88 9.02 19.04
CA THR A 56 -16.78 8.22 20.27
C THR A 56 -16.11 6.91 19.92
N LEU A 57 -15.04 6.56 20.62
CA LEU A 57 -14.20 5.38 20.36
C LEU A 57 -14.09 4.53 21.63
N SER A 58 -13.90 3.23 21.46
CA SER A 58 -13.82 2.25 22.54
C SER A 58 -12.73 1.20 22.28
N GLN A 59 -12.57 0.28 23.22
CA GLN A 59 -11.58 -0.80 23.13
C GLN A 59 -11.58 -1.47 21.75
N GLY A 60 -10.40 -1.62 21.15
CA GLY A 60 -10.19 -2.21 19.83
C GLY A 60 -10.33 -1.23 18.66
N ASP A 61 -10.87 -0.04 18.88
CA ASP A 61 -10.86 1.03 17.89
C ASP A 61 -9.47 1.68 17.82
N ALA A 62 -9.21 2.36 16.70
CA ALA A 62 -8.01 3.18 16.54
C ALA A 62 -8.33 4.51 15.84
N PHE A 63 -7.50 5.52 16.07
CA PHE A 63 -7.56 6.77 15.33
C PHE A 63 -6.18 7.23 14.85
N LEU A 64 -6.17 7.82 13.67
CA LEU A 64 -4.99 8.39 13.05
C LEU A 64 -5.03 9.91 13.17
N ILE A 65 -3.94 10.50 13.63
CA ILE A 65 -3.68 11.94 13.56
C ILE A 65 -2.79 12.17 12.33
N PRO A 66 -3.32 12.80 11.25
CA PRO A 66 -2.51 13.15 10.09
C PRO A 66 -1.51 14.27 10.41
N PRO A 67 -0.38 14.37 9.67
CA PRO A 67 0.57 15.46 9.83
C PRO A 67 -0.09 16.83 9.60
N MET A 68 0.32 17.83 10.40
CA MET A 68 -0.08 19.23 10.27
C MET A 68 -1.58 19.50 10.44
N GLU A 69 -2.36 18.54 10.97
CA GLU A 69 -3.78 18.73 11.27
C GLU A 69 -4.00 18.94 12.78
N SER A 70 -4.92 19.86 13.12
CA SER A 70 -5.31 20.13 14.49
C SER A 70 -6.32 19.09 14.96
N THR A 71 -6.04 18.45 16.08
CA THR A 71 -6.87 17.40 16.67
C THR A 71 -7.00 17.56 18.18
N TYR A 72 -8.09 17.03 18.73
CA TYR A 72 -8.35 16.98 20.17
C TYR A 72 -8.88 15.59 20.52
N TYR A 73 -8.50 15.05 21.66
CA TYR A 73 -9.06 13.81 22.18
C TYR A 73 -9.15 13.84 23.70
N GLN A 74 -10.14 13.12 24.25
CA GLN A 74 -10.42 13.12 25.68
C GLN A 74 -10.95 11.77 26.15
N ALA A 75 -10.44 11.28 27.28
CA ALA A 75 -10.94 10.11 27.97
C ALA A 75 -12.34 10.34 28.55
N ASP A 76 -13.17 9.29 28.57
CA ASP A 76 -14.49 9.32 29.21
C ASP A 76 -14.37 9.59 30.71
N GLU A 77 -15.44 10.14 31.29
CA GLU A 77 -15.49 10.46 32.72
C GLU A 77 -15.63 9.22 33.59
N THR A 78 -16.41 8.24 33.15
CA THR A 78 -16.81 7.07 33.95
C THR A 78 -16.03 5.79 33.57
N ASP A 79 -15.59 5.71 32.32
CA ASP A 79 -14.84 4.59 31.76
C ASP A 79 -13.66 5.11 30.92
N PRO A 80 -12.67 5.79 31.56
CA PRO A 80 -11.55 6.41 30.86
C PRO A 80 -10.72 5.36 30.13
N TRP A 81 -10.35 5.67 28.90
CA TRP A 81 -9.54 4.76 28.10
C TRP A 81 -8.10 4.65 28.59
N SER A 82 -7.49 3.50 28.30
CA SER A 82 -6.06 3.41 28.10
C SER A 82 -5.79 3.19 26.63
N TYR A 83 -4.76 3.84 26.12
CA TYR A 83 -4.36 3.74 24.73
C TYR A 83 -2.85 3.56 24.60
N ALA A 84 -2.43 3.03 23.46
CA ALA A 84 -1.06 3.04 23.02
C ALA A 84 -0.95 3.82 21.71
N TRP A 85 0.20 4.45 21.46
CA TRP A 85 0.42 5.20 20.24
C TRP A 85 1.78 4.93 19.63
N VAL A 86 1.87 5.16 18.33
CA VAL A 86 3.11 5.12 17.55
C VAL A 86 3.19 6.33 16.63
N GLY A 87 4.31 7.07 16.72
CA GLY A 87 4.65 8.16 15.83
C GLY A 87 5.52 7.68 14.69
N PHE A 88 5.13 7.93 13.45
CA PHE A 88 5.83 7.43 12.26
C PHE A 88 5.71 8.38 11.08
N ASP A 89 6.61 8.21 10.09
CA ASP A 89 6.57 8.90 8.80
C ASP A 89 7.41 8.12 7.77
N GLY A 90 7.41 8.55 6.51
CA GLY A 90 8.22 7.98 5.45
C GLY A 90 7.64 8.15 4.06
N THR A 91 8.47 7.93 3.04
CA THR A 91 8.07 8.12 1.63
C THR A 91 6.96 7.16 1.19
N GLU A 92 6.89 5.96 1.79
CA GLU A 92 5.89 4.93 1.46
C GLU A 92 4.63 5.00 2.35
N VAL A 93 4.63 5.82 3.40
CA VAL A 93 3.50 5.91 4.34
C VAL A 93 2.18 6.30 3.66
N PRO A 94 2.11 7.30 2.77
CA PRO A 94 0.88 7.63 2.06
C PRO A 94 0.33 6.44 1.24
N GLN A 95 1.21 5.67 0.60
CA GLN A 95 0.83 4.50 -0.17
C GLN A 95 0.37 3.34 0.73
N LEU A 96 1.02 3.14 1.88
CA LEU A 96 0.59 2.15 2.87
C LEU A 96 -0.80 2.50 3.42
N LEU A 97 -1.02 3.75 3.84
CA LEU A 97 -2.31 4.21 4.37
C LEU A 97 -3.43 4.16 3.33
N SER A 98 -3.13 4.37 2.04
CA SER A 98 -4.12 4.27 0.96
C SER A 98 -4.75 2.88 0.82
N ARG A 99 -4.10 1.84 1.35
CA ARG A 99 -4.59 0.45 1.37
C ARG A 99 -5.41 0.12 2.61
N THR A 100 -5.50 1.06 3.55
CA THR A 100 -6.23 0.89 4.81
C THR A 100 -7.49 1.76 4.82
N VAL A 101 -8.31 1.61 5.83
CA VAL A 101 -9.48 2.49 6.07
C VAL A 101 -9.10 3.97 6.18
N PHE A 102 -7.84 4.26 6.49
CA PHE A 102 -7.34 5.63 6.63
C PHE A 102 -7.17 6.39 5.31
N SER A 103 -7.41 5.76 4.17
CA SER A 103 -7.55 6.49 2.90
C SER A 103 -8.78 7.40 2.86
N ASP A 104 -9.85 7.04 3.60
CA ASP A 104 -11.16 7.74 3.56
C ASP A 104 -11.63 8.17 4.95
N SER A 105 -10.99 7.69 6.01
CA SER A 105 -11.38 7.92 7.39
C SER A 105 -10.15 8.21 8.26
N VAL A 106 -10.33 8.87 9.38
CA VAL A 106 -9.30 9.02 10.42
C VAL A 106 -9.52 8.07 11.60
N ILE A 107 -10.55 7.22 11.52
CA ILE A 107 -10.85 6.22 12.53
C ILE A 107 -10.94 4.82 11.93
N PHE A 108 -10.55 3.82 12.73
CA PHE A 108 -10.79 2.40 12.49
C PHE A 108 -11.72 1.87 13.57
N ARG A 109 -12.78 1.17 13.15
CA ARG A 109 -13.72 0.47 14.03
C ARG A 109 -13.49 -1.01 13.94
N ASN A 110 -13.22 -1.63 15.08
CA ASN A 110 -13.10 -3.07 15.17
C ASN A 110 -14.33 -3.64 15.86
N THR A 111 -15.18 -4.29 15.09
CA THR A 111 -16.46 -4.86 15.58
C THR A 111 -16.39 -6.35 15.88
N ASP A 112 -15.26 -7.00 15.59
CA ASP A 112 -15.04 -8.45 15.80
C ASP A 112 -14.29 -8.68 17.12
N PRO A 113 -14.91 -9.27 18.15
CA PRO A 113 -14.28 -9.49 19.45
C PRO A 113 -12.98 -10.31 19.41
N GLU A 114 -12.89 -11.31 18.51
CA GLU A 114 -11.68 -12.12 18.36
C GLU A 114 -10.52 -11.30 17.77
N ARG A 115 -10.84 -10.43 16.81
CA ARG A 115 -9.86 -9.52 16.21
C ARG A 115 -9.44 -8.39 17.14
N ILE A 116 -10.30 -7.94 18.07
CA ILE A 116 -9.94 -6.90 19.07
C ILE A 116 -8.74 -7.35 19.89
N SER A 117 -8.77 -8.58 20.44
CA SER A 117 -7.67 -9.10 21.24
C SER A 117 -6.37 -9.19 20.45
N ALA A 118 -6.40 -9.76 19.25
CA ALA A 118 -5.23 -9.89 18.40
C ALA A 118 -4.66 -8.53 17.95
N PHE A 119 -5.53 -7.55 17.68
CA PHE A 119 -5.14 -6.20 17.29
C PHE A 119 -4.46 -5.43 18.43
N THR A 120 -5.04 -5.46 19.64
CA THR A 120 -4.44 -4.79 20.80
C THR A 120 -3.14 -5.47 21.23
N GLU A 121 -3.07 -6.80 21.17
CA GLU A 121 -1.82 -7.55 21.42
C GLU A 121 -0.74 -7.17 20.41
N GLN A 122 -1.08 -7.01 19.13
CA GLN A 122 -0.12 -6.58 18.10
C GLN A 122 0.46 -5.19 18.38
N MET A 123 -0.36 -4.26 18.91
CA MET A 123 0.13 -2.95 19.36
C MET A 123 1.09 -3.07 20.54
N LEU A 124 0.79 -3.93 21.51
CA LEU A 124 1.69 -4.16 22.66
C LEU A 124 3.02 -4.78 22.23
N ARG A 125 3.02 -5.70 21.27
CA ARG A 125 4.24 -6.27 20.68
C ARG A 125 5.10 -5.21 19.99
N LEU A 126 4.48 -4.24 19.32
CA LEU A 126 5.22 -3.10 18.73
C LEU A 126 5.89 -2.27 19.82
N LEU A 127 5.17 -1.95 20.91
CA LEU A 127 5.73 -1.23 22.06
C LEU A 127 6.92 -1.97 22.67
N GLU A 128 6.77 -3.26 22.89
CA GLU A 128 7.83 -4.11 23.47
C GLU A 128 9.07 -4.15 22.57
N ALA A 129 8.89 -4.38 21.27
CA ALA A 129 9.99 -4.43 20.30
C ALA A 129 10.74 -3.10 20.23
N PHE A 130 10.03 -1.97 20.19
CA PHE A 130 10.63 -0.65 20.15
C PHE A 130 11.34 -0.31 21.47
N SER A 131 10.78 -0.66 22.63
CA SER A 131 11.39 -0.41 23.93
C SER A 131 12.62 -1.28 24.16
N ALA A 132 12.62 -2.53 23.71
CA ALA A 132 13.74 -3.45 23.86
C ALA A 132 14.95 -3.02 23.00
N ASN A 133 14.73 -2.54 21.78
CA ASN A 133 15.78 -2.06 20.90
C ASN A 133 15.26 -0.99 19.92
N PRO A 134 15.29 0.30 20.30
CA PRO A 134 14.85 1.40 19.43
C PRO A 134 15.63 1.50 18.11
N SER A 135 16.80 0.87 18.02
CA SER A 135 17.63 0.82 16.80
C SER A 135 17.22 -0.30 15.84
N ASP A 136 16.43 -1.26 16.29
CA ASP A 136 15.87 -2.34 15.44
C ASP A 136 14.62 -1.84 14.70
N LEU A 137 14.87 -1.03 13.70
CA LEU A 137 13.81 -0.42 12.87
C LEU A 137 13.02 -1.47 12.09
N LEU A 138 13.62 -2.61 11.73
CA LEU A 138 12.95 -3.63 10.93
C LEU A 138 11.89 -4.40 11.74
N THR A 139 12.20 -4.79 12.97
CA THR A 139 11.24 -5.48 13.84
C THR A 139 10.06 -4.57 14.17
N SER A 140 10.33 -3.32 14.57
CA SER A 140 9.29 -2.33 14.87
C SER A 140 8.43 -2.00 13.65
N ALA A 141 9.05 -1.79 12.47
CA ALA A 141 8.32 -1.59 11.21
C ALA A 141 7.48 -2.81 10.82
N GLY A 142 7.98 -4.03 11.03
CA GLY A 142 7.24 -5.26 10.81
C GLY A 142 5.97 -5.32 11.65
N HIS A 143 6.04 -4.98 12.94
CA HIS A 143 4.88 -4.91 13.82
C HIS A 143 3.88 -3.81 13.40
N LEU A 144 4.35 -2.64 12.97
CA LEU A 144 3.48 -1.58 12.45
C LEU A 144 2.77 -2.01 11.14
N LEU A 145 3.47 -2.70 10.23
CA LEU A 145 2.85 -3.23 9.01
C LEU A 145 1.80 -4.31 9.33
N LEU A 146 2.03 -5.15 10.33
CA LEU A 146 1.03 -6.10 10.83
C LEU A 146 -0.18 -5.39 11.42
N LEU A 147 -0.01 -4.28 12.17
CA LEU A 147 -1.13 -3.44 12.61
C LEU A 147 -1.95 -2.91 11.41
N PHE A 148 -1.28 -2.39 10.38
CA PHE A 148 -1.98 -1.94 9.17
C PHE A 148 -2.77 -3.07 8.47
N SER A 149 -2.31 -4.32 8.57
CA SER A 149 -3.04 -5.45 7.99
C SER A 149 -4.42 -5.69 8.62
N PHE A 150 -4.60 -5.37 9.90
CA PHE A 150 -5.92 -5.41 10.57
C PHE A 150 -6.87 -4.33 10.05
N MET A 151 -6.31 -3.20 9.62
CA MET A 151 -7.04 -2.01 9.19
C MET A 151 -7.20 -1.92 7.67
N GLN A 152 -6.86 -2.99 6.94
CA GLN A 152 -7.09 -3.03 5.49
C GLN A 152 -8.56 -2.81 5.19
N LYS A 153 -8.83 -2.07 4.12
CA LYS A 153 -10.18 -1.99 3.58
C LYS A 153 -10.66 -3.40 3.23
N THR A 154 -11.67 -3.87 3.92
CA THR A 154 -12.49 -4.95 3.37
C THR A 154 -13.12 -4.39 2.10
N ALA A 155 -12.77 -4.95 0.97
CA ALA A 155 -13.37 -4.52 -0.28
C ALA A 155 -14.89 -4.61 -0.14
N PRO A 156 -15.64 -3.53 -0.43
CA PRO A 156 -17.08 -3.65 -0.54
C PRO A 156 -17.37 -4.68 -1.63
N GLU A 157 -18.34 -5.56 -1.37
CA GLU A 157 -18.82 -6.58 -2.31
C GLU A 157 -19.57 -5.98 -3.53
N SER A 158 -19.20 -4.81 -4.02
CA SER A 158 -19.72 -4.35 -5.30
C SER A 158 -18.94 -5.06 -6.40
N TYR A 159 -19.65 -5.71 -7.28
CA TYR A 159 -19.12 -6.45 -8.45
C TYR A 159 -18.10 -5.62 -9.27
N SER A 160 -18.18 -4.30 -9.23
CA SER A 160 -17.31 -3.34 -9.87
C SER A 160 -15.93 -3.21 -9.18
N GLU A 161 -15.88 -3.18 -7.85
CA GLU A 161 -14.63 -3.02 -7.09
C GLU A 161 -13.82 -4.31 -7.03
N ALA A 162 -14.47 -5.46 -6.93
CA ALA A 162 -13.81 -6.76 -7.02
C ALA A 162 -13.16 -6.94 -8.41
N SER A 163 -13.81 -6.49 -9.47
CA SER A 163 -13.25 -6.58 -10.83
C SER A 163 -11.98 -5.71 -10.98
N LEU A 164 -11.95 -4.51 -10.39
CA LEU A 164 -10.77 -3.64 -10.39
C LEU A 164 -9.60 -4.23 -9.60
N GLN A 165 -9.87 -4.91 -8.49
CA GLN A 165 -8.82 -5.59 -7.71
C GLN A 165 -8.22 -6.77 -8.49
N TYR A 166 -9.06 -7.60 -9.13
CA TYR A 166 -8.58 -8.68 -9.98
C TYR A 166 -7.77 -8.13 -11.16
N LEU A 167 -8.24 -7.04 -11.79
CA LEU A 167 -7.52 -6.37 -12.85
C LEU A 167 -6.15 -5.89 -12.38
N THR A 168 -6.07 -5.20 -11.23
CA THR A 168 -4.82 -4.69 -10.67
C THR A 168 -3.83 -5.82 -10.39
N LYS A 169 -4.25 -6.89 -9.71
CA LYS A 169 -3.42 -8.08 -9.45
C LYS A 169 -2.93 -8.73 -10.74
N ALA A 170 -3.81 -8.85 -11.75
CA ALA A 170 -3.43 -9.43 -13.02
C ALA A 170 -2.43 -8.57 -13.78
N LYS A 171 -2.61 -7.24 -13.78
CA LYS A 171 -1.65 -6.29 -14.38
C LYS A 171 -0.29 -6.36 -13.70
N GLU A 172 -0.24 -6.42 -12.39
CA GLU A 172 1.01 -6.59 -11.62
C GLU A 172 1.70 -7.91 -11.98
N TYR A 173 0.96 -9.02 -11.99
CA TYR A 173 1.50 -10.31 -12.39
C TYR A 173 2.11 -10.27 -13.80
N LEU A 174 1.38 -9.73 -14.78
CA LEU A 174 1.86 -9.63 -16.16
C LEU A 174 3.07 -8.70 -16.29
N LYS A 175 3.12 -7.59 -15.54
CA LYS A 175 4.25 -6.66 -15.50
C LYS A 175 5.49 -7.28 -14.86
N ASN A 176 5.34 -8.03 -13.78
CA ASN A 176 6.46 -8.62 -13.06
C ASN A 176 7.04 -9.84 -13.78
N ASN A 177 6.24 -10.48 -14.63
CA ASN A 177 6.63 -11.71 -15.33
C ASN A 177 6.81 -11.52 -16.85
N TYR A 178 6.80 -10.30 -17.38
CA TYR A 178 6.79 -10.02 -18.82
C TYR A 178 7.96 -10.64 -19.59
N ALA A 179 9.13 -10.79 -18.96
CA ALA A 179 10.33 -11.36 -19.57
C ALA A 179 10.27 -12.89 -19.78
N TYR A 180 9.33 -13.56 -19.10
CA TYR A 180 9.18 -15.00 -19.14
C TYR A 180 8.07 -15.44 -20.11
N PRO A 181 8.02 -16.73 -20.49
CA PRO A 181 6.93 -17.27 -21.32
C PRO A 181 5.62 -17.40 -20.52
N VAL A 182 5.00 -16.26 -20.23
CA VAL A 182 3.75 -16.16 -19.46
C VAL A 182 2.55 -16.57 -20.33
N ARG A 183 1.71 -17.44 -19.77
CA ARG A 183 0.37 -17.75 -20.31
C ARG A 183 -0.68 -16.91 -19.57
N ILE A 184 -1.70 -16.47 -20.27
CA ILE A 184 -2.80 -15.70 -19.65
C ILE A 184 -3.56 -16.55 -18.60
N SER A 185 -3.58 -17.88 -18.78
CA SER A 185 -4.08 -18.81 -17.76
C SER A 185 -3.33 -18.75 -16.43
N ASP A 186 -2.05 -18.41 -16.44
CA ASP A 186 -1.25 -18.31 -15.21
C ASP A 186 -1.61 -17.03 -14.46
N ALA A 187 -1.85 -15.92 -15.17
CA ALA A 187 -2.35 -14.68 -14.59
C ALA A 187 -3.77 -14.88 -13.99
N ALA A 188 -4.65 -15.61 -14.69
CA ALA A 188 -5.98 -15.94 -14.18
C ALA A 188 -5.91 -16.78 -12.89
N ARG A 189 -5.06 -17.80 -12.88
CA ARG A 189 -4.82 -18.63 -11.68
C ARG A 189 -4.25 -17.83 -10.51
N TYR A 190 -3.30 -16.95 -10.77
CA TYR A 190 -2.71 -16.07 -9.77
C TYR A 190 -3.75 -15.15 -9.12
N THR A 191 -4.70 -14.65 -9.90
CA THR A 191 -5.78 -13.80 -9.41
C THR A 191 -6.94 -14.57 -8.78
N GLY A 192 -7.00 -15.89 -8.93
CA GLY A 192 -8.08 -16.72 -8.41
C GLY A 192 -9.38 -16.64 -9.21
N ILE A 193 -9.31 -16.25 -10.49
CA ILE A 193 -10.49 -16.15 -11.39
C ILE A 193 -10.27 -16.97 -12.66
N ASP A 194 -11.36 -17.28 -13.36
CA ASP A 194 -11.27 -17.96 -14.65
C ASP A 194 -10.75 -17.02 -15.77
N ARG A 195 -10.23 -17.64 -16.84
CA ARG A 195 -9.66 -16.92 -17.97
C ARG A 195 -10.68 -16.05 -18.72
N THR A 196 -11.91 -16.49 -18.80
CA THR A 196 -12.98 -15.77 -19.52
C THR A 196 -13.37 -14.52 -18.76
N TYR A 197 -13.47 -14.63 -17.43
CA TYR A 197 -13.73 -13.49 -16.58
C TYR A 197 -12.56 -12.50 -16.59
N LEU A 198 -11.31 -12.99 -16.54
CA LEU A 198 -10.12 -12.13 -16.69
C LEU A 198 -10.14 -11.36 -18.02
N TYR A 199 -10.51 -12.03 -19.13
CA TYR A 199 -10.64 -11.37 -20.43
C TYR A 199 -11.70 -10.27 -20.40
N ARG A 200 -12.87 -10.55 -19.79
CA ARG A 200 -13.98 -9.60 -19.69
C ARG A 200 -13.59 -8.33 -18.93
N ILE A 201 -12.97 -8.45 -17.76
CA ILE A 201 -12.55 -7.28 -16.97
C ILE A 201 -11.45 -6.48 -17.66
N PHE A 202 -10.55 -7.11 -18.39
CA PHE A 202 -9.57 -6.37 -19.21
C PHE A 202 -10.23 -5.60 -20.34
N MET A 203 -11.20 -6.20 -21.04
CA MET A 203 -11.94 -5.51 -22.09
C MET A 203 -12.78 -4.35 -21.55
N GLU A 204 -13.41 -4.53 -20.38
CA GLU A 204 -14.26 -3.51 -19.75
C GLU A 204 -13.46 -2.30 -19.29
N HIS A 205 -12.31 -2.51 -18.65
CA HIS A 205 -11.57 -1.42 -17.99
C HIS A 205 -10.36 -0.91 -18.79
N GLU A 206 -9.70 -1.76 -19.57
CA GLU A 206 -8.50 -1.40 -20.35
C GLU A 206 -8.77 -1.27 -21.84
N HIS A 207 -9.93 -1.74 -22.32
CA HIS A 207 -10.28 -1.86 -23.74
C HIS A 207 -9.24 -2.66 -24.55
N LEU A 208 -8.55 -3.58 -23.88
CA LEU A 208 -7.53 -4.46 -24.42
C LEU A 208 -7.71 -5.87 -23.87
N SER A 209 -7.33 -6.88 -24.65
CA SER A 209 -7.18 -8.22 -24.07
C SER A 209 -5.95 -8.28 -23.14
N PRO A 210 -5.93 -9.22 -22.16
CA PRO A 210 -4.75 -9.43 -21.31
C PRO A 210 -3.46 -9.70 -22.10
N LYS A 211 -3.58 -10.37 -23.25
CA LYS A 211 -2.45 -10.65 -24.15
C LYS A 211 -1.94 -9.37 -24.81
N GLU A 212 -2.82 -8.53 -25.31
CA GLU A 212 -2.46 -7.23 -25.91
C GLU A 212 -1.82 -6.32 -24.87
N TYR A 213 -2.34 -6.30 -23.65
CA TYR A 213 -1.75 -5.56 -22.55
C TYR A 213 -0.30 -6.00 -22.28
N LEU A 214 -0.05 -7.31 -22.15
CA LEU A 214 1.29 -7.86 -22.00
C LEU A 214 2.21 -7.48 -23.16
N MET A 215 1.71 -7.61 -24.39
CA MET A 215 2.51 -7.31 -25.59
C MET A 215 2.85 -5.81 -25.71
N ARG A 216 1.93 -4.92 -25.33
CA ARG A 216 2.20 -3.47 -25.26
C ARG A 216 3.24 -3.16 -24.18
N HIS A 217 3.15 -3.81 -23.03
CA HIS A 217 4.13 -3.64 -21.97
C HIS A 217 5.54 -4.08 -22.42
N ARG A 218 5.66 -5.25 -23.03
CA ARG A 218 6.91 -5.75 -23.62
C ARG A 218 7.50 -4.79 -24.65
N LEU A 219 6.64 -4.25 -25.52
CA LEU A 219 7.05 -3.29 -26.54
C LEU A 219 7.60 -2.01 -25.89
N ARG A 220 6.93 -1.48 -24.87
CA ARG A 220 7.38 -0.29 -24.15
C ARG A 220 8.76 -0.47 -23.52
N ILE A 221 8.99 -1.61 -22.85
CA ILE A 221 10.31 -1.93 -22.27
C ILE A 221 11.37 -2.09 -23.38
N ALA A 222 11.05 -2.80 -24.47
CA ALA A 222 11.96 -2.95 -25.59
C ALA A 222 12.33 -1.60 -26.25
N THR A 223 11.37 -0.70 -26.39
CA THR A 223 11.59 0.67 -26.89
C THR A 223 12.56 1.43 -25.99
N GLN A 224 12.38 1.35 -24.69
CA GLN A 224 13.31 1.96 -23.72
C GLN A 224 14.72 1.36 -23.84
N MET A 225 14.86 0.03 -23.89
CA MET A 225 16.16 -0.63 -24.04
C MET A 225 16.85 -0.27 -25.36
N LEU A 226 16.09 -0.13 -26.46
CA LEU A 226 16.64 0.31 -27.74
C LEU A 226 17.30 1.71 -27.66
N CYS A 227 16.73 2.61 -26.85
CA CYS A 227 17.25 3.97 -26.66
C CYS A 227 18.42 4.05 -25.67
N THR A 228 18.40 3.21 -24.61
CA THR A 228 19.28 3.40 -23.46
C THR A 228 20.41 2.36 -23.33
N THR A 229 20.41 1.29 -24.14
CA THR A 229 21.41 0.20 -24.03
C THR A 229 22.00 -0.19 -25.39
N ASP A 230 23.23 -0.75 -25.38
CA ASP A 230 23.92 -1.28 -26.55
C ASP A 230 23.59 -2.74 -26.87
N TYR A 231 22.65 -3.36 -26.14
CA TYR A 231 22.26 -4.74 -26.38
C TYR A 231 21.84 -4.99 -27.83
N SER A 232 22.18 -6.14 -28.36
CA SER A 232 21.71 -6.56 -29.67
C SER A 232 20.19 -6.66 -29.73
N ILE A 233 19.63 -6.61 -30.94
CA ILE A 233 18.17 -6.76 -31.15
C ILE A 233 17.68 -8.11 -30.61
N THR A 234 18.50 -9.14 -30.70
CA THR A 234 18.18 -10.47 -30.18
C THR A 234 18.16 -10.50 -28.65
N GLU A 235 19.15 -9.88 -27.99
CA GLU A 235 19.18 -9.78 -26.52
C GLU A 235 17.97 -9.01 -26.00
N ILE A 236 17.62 -7.88 -26.62
CA ILE A 236 16.41 -7.12 -26.25
C ILE A 236 15.15 -7.94 -26.44
N ALA A 237 15.05 -8.68 -27.56
CA ALA A 237 13.91 -9.55 -27.83
C ALA A 237 13.72 -10.58 -26.71
N LEU A 238 14.78 -11.31 -26.38
CA LEU A 238 14.74 -12.33 -25.33
C LEU A 238 14.47 -11.73 -23.95
N SER A 239 15.09 -10.61 -23.61
CA SER A 239 14.89 -9.90 -22.34
C SER A 239 13.46 -9.37 -22.19
N CYS A 240 12.76 -9.10 -23.29
CA CYS A 240 11.37 -8.68 -23.31
C CYS A 240 10.37 -9.84 -23.49
N GLY A 241 10.80 -11.10 -23.38
CA GLY A 241 9.95 -12.28 -23.43
C GLY A 241 9.43 -12.63 -24.83
N PHE A 242 10.08 -12.19 -25.89
CA PHE A 242 9.86 -12.68 -27.25
C PHE A 242 10.63 -13.97 -27.47
N ARG A 243 10.12 -14.83 -28.33
CA ARG A 243 10.75 -16.13 -28.63
C ARG A 243 12.14 -15.96 -29.28
N ASP A 244 12.26 -14.99 -30.17
CA ASP A 244 13.47 -14.71 -30.93
C ASP A 244 13.44 -13.27 -31.49
N GLY A 245 14.59 -12.81 -32.03
CA GLY A 245 14.76 -11.49 -32.63
C GLY A 245 13.88 -11.23 -33.87
N SER A 246 13.57 -12.31 -34.63
CA SER A 246 12.71 -12.21 -35.82
C SER A 246 11.26 -11.96 -35.44
N ALA A 247 10.71 -12.72 -34.50
CA ALA A 247 9.37 -12.54 -33.98
C ALA A 247 9.21 -11.13 -33.36
N PHE A 248 10.20 -10.67 -32.61
CA PHE A 248 10.26 -9.32 -32.08
C PHE A 248 10.24 -8.26 -33.17
N SER A 249 11.16 -8.35 -34.14
CA SER A 249 11.32 -7.37 -35.21
C SER A 249 10.05 -7.24 -36.06
N GLY A 250 9.40 -8.36 -36.37
CA GLY A 250 8.12 -8.37 -37.09
C GLY A 250 7.00 -7.71 -36.29
N TYR A 251 6.89 -8.03 -34.98
CA TYR A 251 5.88 -7.42 -34.12
C TYR A 251 6.16 -5.92 -33.92
N PHE A 252 7.43 -5.54 -33.66
CA PHE A 252 7.83 -4.14 -33.48
C PHE A 252 7.50 -3.31 -34.72
N ARG A 253 7.88 -3.78 -35.90
CA ARG A 253 7.58 -3.09 -37.17
C ARG A 253 6.07 -2.91 -37.38
N LYS A 254 5.28 -3.93 -37.04
CA LYS A 254 3.81 -3.84 -37.15
C LYS A 254 3.22 -2.76 -36.23
N GLN A 255 3.77 -2.60 -35.03
CA GLN A 255 3.23 -1.67 -34.03
C GLN A 255 3.80 -0.25 -34.17
N VAL A 256 5.07 -0.10 -34.56
CA VAL A 256 5.81 1.17 -34.56
C VAL A 256 6.00 1.73 -35.97
N GLY A 257 5.75 0.94 -37.01
CA GLY A 257 5.89 1.34 -38.41
C GLY A 257 7.33 1.26 -38.96
N MET A 258 8.34 0.94 -38.12
CA MET A 258 9.73 0.82 -38.50
C MET A 258 10.41 -0.35 -37.79
N THR A 259 11.55 -0.81 -38.28
CA THR A 259 12.30 -1.89 -37.63
C THR A 259 12.97 -1.42 -36.33
N PRO A 260 13.29 -2.32 -35.38
CA PRO A 260 14.02 -1.96 -34.16
C PRO A 260 15.38 -1.29 -34.43
N ARG A 261 16.09 -1.70 -35.50
CA ARG A 261 17.37 -1.08 -35.91
C ARG A 261 17.18 0.37 -36.39
N GLU A 262 16.17 0.61 -37.22
CA GLU A 262 15.81 1.96 -37.70
C GLU A 262 15.38 2.84 -36.53
N PHE A 263 14.57 2.30 -35.62
CA PHE A 263 14.12 3.01 -34.43
C PHE A 263 15.31 3.43 -33.54
N ARG A 264 16.24 2.51 -33.24
CA ARG A 264 17.46 2.81 -32.47
C ARG A 264 18.27 3.93 -33.12
N ARG A 265 18.52 3.84 -34.44
CA ARG A 265 19.29 4.85 -35.18
C ARG A 265 18.66 6.22 -35.14
N ARG A 266 17.33 6.29 -35.08
CA ARG A 266 16.59 7.56 -35.12
C ARG A 266 16.48 8.23 -33.74
N HIS A 267 16.54 7.46 -32.66
CA HIS A 267 16.26 7.95 -31.30
C HIS A 267 17.48 7.88 -30.36
N ARG A 268 18.64 7.58 -30.89
CA ARG A 268 19.97 7.76 -30.32
C ARG A 268 20.72 8.82 -31.12
#